data_74e60690b448caf1b4b61cdb146b838d
#
_entry.id   74e60690b448caf1b4b61cdb146b838d
#
_cell.length_a   1.000
_cell.length_b   1.000
_cell.length_c   1.000
_cell.angle_alpha   90.00
_cell.angle_beta   90.00
_cell.angle_gamma   90.00
#
_symmetry.space_group_name_H-M   'P 1'
#
loop_
_entity.id
_entity.type
_entity.pdbx_description
1 polymer ?
#
loop_
_entity_poly.entity_id
_entity_poly.type
_entity_poly.pdbx_seq_one_letter_code
_entity_poly.pdbx_strand_id
1 'polypeptide(L)'
;KATQDVKADMESARPMDRLVCGDVGFGKTEVAVRAAFKAACDNKQSAVLVPTTVLAFQHYQTFRDRLKDFPVRVDYLSRARSAKQTKQVLEDLETGKIDIIIGTHKLIGKNVKWHDLGLLIIDEEQKFGVSTKEKLRKMKSNVDTLTMSATPIPRTLQFSLMGARDMSIMRTPPPNRYPI
;
A
#
# COMPACT_ATOMS: atom_id res chain seq x y z
N LYS A 1 -9.21 1.80 -15.27
CA LYS A 1 -7.91 1.69 -15.94
C LYS A 1 -6.76 1.49 -14.97
N ALA A 2 -6.67 2.30 -13.91
CA ALA A 2 -5.59 2.14 -12.94
C ALA A 2 -5.58 0.74 -12.31
N THR A 3 -6.73 0.19 -11.99
CA THR A 3 -6.83 -1.16 -11.42
C THR A 3 -6.33 -2.20 -12.42
N GLN A 4 -6.66 -2.04 -13.69
CA GLN A 4 -6.21 -2.97 -14.72
C GLN A 4 -4.71 -2.85 -14.95
N ASP A 5 -4.17 -1.63 -14.91
CA ASP A 5 -2.73 -1.40 -15.04
C ASP A 5 -1.98 -2.09 -13.91
N VAL A 6 -2.46 -1.96 -12.68
CA VAL A 6 -1.84 -2.59 -11.51
C VAL A 6 -1.89 -4.11 -11.64
N LYS A 7 -3.03 -4.64 -12.05
CA LYS A 7 -3.17 -6.09 -12.23
C LYS A 7 -2.19 -6.62 -13.27
N ALA A 8 -2.06 -5.94 -14.39
CA ALA A 8 -1.14 -6.34 -15.44
C ALA A 8 0.31 -6.31 -14.95
N ASP A 9 0.68 -5.27 -14.19
CA ASP A 9 2.03 -5.15 -13.64
C ASP A 9 2.33 -6.25 -12.64
N MET A 10 1.37 -6.60 -11.78
CA MET A 10 1.57 -7.65 -10.79
C MET A 10 1.73 -9.03 -11.43
N GLU A 11 1.19 -9.22 -12.62
CA GLU A 11 1.30 -10.47 -13.36
C GLU A 11 2.54 -10.53 -14.24
N SER A 12 3.30 -9.42 -14.33
CA SER A 12 4.52 -9.39 -15.14
C SER A 12 5.67 -10.09 -14.41
N ALA A 13 6.73 -10.41 -15.18
CA ALA A 13 7.91 -11.08 -14.63
C ALA A 13 8.78 -10.16 -13.78
N ARG A 14 8.62 -8.85 -13.91
CA ARG A 14 9.40 -7.87 -13.16
C ARG A 14 8.59 -7.34 -12.00
N PRO A 15 9.25 -7.00 -10.87
CA PRO A 15 8.54 -6.33 -9.77
C PRO A 15 7.88 -5.04 -10.25
N MET A 16 6.64 -4.83 -9.84
CA MET A 16 5.91 -3.62 -10.17
C MET A 16 6.44 -2.43 -9.37
N ASP A 17 6.55 -1.28 -10.02
CA ASP A 17 6.77 -0.01 -9.34
C ASP A 17 5.89 1.04 -10.00
N ARG A 18 4.66 1.16 -9.51
CA ARG A 18 3.66 2.03 -10.11
C ARG A 18 3.22 3.12 -9.14
N LEU A 19 3.14 4.33 -9.64
CA LEU A 19 2.64 5.48 -8.89
C LEU A 19 1.21 5.77 -9.32
N VAL A 20 0.30 5.84 -8.36
CA VAL A 20 -1.09 6.23 -8.59
C VAL A 20 -1.31 7.61 -7.98
N CYS A 21 -1.62 8.58 -8.82
CA CYS A 21 -1.89 9.96 -8.40
C CYS A 21 -3.35 10.27 -8.63
N GLY A 22 -3.91 11.12 -7.78
CA GLY A 22 -5.28 11.53 -7.92
C GLY A 22 -5.68 12.49 -6.81
N ASP A 23 -6.84 13.11 -7.00
CA ASP A 23 -7.38 13.98 -5.97
C ASP A 23 -7.71 13.19 -4.71
N VAL A 24 -7.84 13.89 -3.59
CA VAL A 24 -8.26 13.30 -2.35
C VAL A 24 -9.59 12.58 -2.57
N GLY A 25 -9.63 11.32 -2.23
CA GLY A 25 -10.84 10.53 -2.39
C GLY A 25 -10.56 9.05 -2.26
N PHE A 26 -11.62 8.27 -2.33
CA PHE A 26 -11.54 6.84 -2.10
C PHE A 26 -11.14 6.02 -3.33
N GLY A 27 -10.97 6.65 -4.48
CA GLY A 27 -10.56 5.92 -5.69
C GLY A 27 -9.20 5.28 -5.55
N LYS A 28 -8.23 5.98 -4.97
CA LYS A 28 -6.89 5.43 -4.74
C LYS A 28 -6.94 4.25 -3.77
N THR A 29 -7.70 4.38 -2.70
CA THR A 29 -7.85 3.32 -1.71
C THR A 29 -8.47 2.08 -2.33
N GLU A 30 -9.44 2.26 -3.23
CA GLU A 30 -10.05 1.14 -3.93
C GLU A 30 -9.03 0.36 -4.76
N VAL A 31 -8.14 1.06 -5.46
CA VAL A 31 -7.06 0.41 -6.22
C VAL A 31 -6.17 -0.39 -5.27
N ALA A 32 -5.83 0.19 -4.12
CA ALA A 32 -4.99 -0.47 -3.12
C ALA A 32 -5.67 -1.72 -2.55
N VAL A 33 -6.95 -1.63 -2.22
CA VAL A 33 -7.71 -2.77 -1.69
C VAL A 33 -7.72 -3.93 -2.70
N ARG A 34 -7.97 -3.63 -3.97
CA ARG A 34 -8.01 -4.64 -5.01
C ARG A 34 -6.65 -5.28 -5.25
N ALA A 35 -5.59 -4.47 -5.22
CA ALA A 35 -4.23 -5.00 -5.38
C ALA A 35 -3.86 -5.92 -4.22
N ALA A 36 -4.18 -5.52 -3.00
CA ALA A 36 -3.90 -6.33 -1.81
C ALA A 36 -4.70 -7.64 -1.83
N PHE A 37 -5.95 -7.57 -2.28
CA PHE A 37 -6.78 -8.76 -2.42
C PHE A 37 -6.18 -9.73 -3.45
N LYS A 38 -5.72 -9.21 -4.58
CA LYS A 38 -5.09 -10.05 -5.59
C LYS A 38 -3.83 -10.74 -5.03
N ALA A 39 -3.02 -10.02 -4.29
CA ALA A 39 -1.83 -10.60 -3.67
C ALA A 39 -2.22 -11.72 -2.69
N ALA A 40 -3.27 -11.49 -1.90
CA ALA A 40 -3.76 -12.52 -0.96
C ALA A 40 -4.25 -13.77 -1.70
N CYS A 41 -4.91 -13.59 -2.84
CA CYS A 41 -5.34 -14.73 -3.67
C CYS A 41 -4.14 -15.51 -4.20
N ASP A 42 -3.00 -14.88 -4.37
CA ASP A 42 -1.76 -15.53 -4.79
C ASP A 42 -0.92 -16.02 -3.60
N ASN A 43 -1.50 -16.01 -2.40
CA ASN A 43 -0.85 -16.43 -1.15
C ASN A 43 0.34 -15.56 -0.80
N LYS A 44 0.31 -14.28 -1.17
CA LYS A 44 1.34 -13.32 -0.84
C LYS A 44 0.81 -12.32 0.19
N GLN A 45 1.71 -11.84 1.04
CA GLN A 45 1.36 -10.81 2.00
C GLN A 45 1.49 -9.43 1.38
N SER A 46 0.67 -8.50 1.87
CA SER A 46 0.73 -7.10 1.47
C SER A 46 1.03 -6.23 2.67
N ALA A 47 1.89 -5.24 2.49
CA ALA A 47 2.18 -4.23 3.51
C ALA A 47 1.67 -2.89 3.01
N VAL A 48 0.90 -2.19 3.85
CA VAL A 48 0.42 -0.84 3.55
C VAL A 48 1.12 0.12 4.50
N LEU A 49 2.01 0.94 3.96
CA LEU A 49 2.81 1.87 4.74
C LEU A 49 2.24 3.27 4.66
N VAL A 50 1.99 3.86 5.82
CA VAL A 50 1.40 5.19 5.93
C VAL A 50 2.23 6.06 6.88
N PRO A 51 2.16 7.40 6.76
CA PRO A 51 3.02 8.27 7.56
C PRO A 51 2.57 8.50 9.00
N THR A 52 1.31 8.25 9.33
CA THR A 52 0.79 8.54 10.67
C THR A 52 -0.03 7.39 11.23
N THR A 53 -0.12 7.33 12.56
CA THR A 53 -0.94 6.32 13.24
C THR A 53 -2.43 6.48 12.94
N VAL A 54 -2.89 7.71 12.74
CA VAL A 54 -4.28 7.98 12.39
C VAL A 54 -4.62 7.37 11.03
N LEU A 55 -3.75 7.58 10.04
CA LEU A 55 -3.95 6.99 8.71
C LEU A 55 -3.87 5.47 8.77
N ALA A 56 -2.98 4.92 9.58
CA ALA A 56 -2.87 3.48 9.74
C ALA A 56 -4.19 2.87 10.21
N PHE A 57 -4.80 3.48 11.21
CA PHE A 57 -6.07 2.99 11.73
C PHE A 57 -7.21 3.17 10.72
N GLN A 58 -7.25 4.30 10.02
CA GLN A 58 -8.27 4.54 9.01
C GLN A 58 -8.18 3.52 7.86
N HIS A 59 -6.99 3.26 7.37
CA HIS A 59 -6.80 2.26 6.33
C HIS A 59 -7.13 0.85 6.82
N TYR A 60 -6.77 0.56 8.07
CA TYR A 60 -7.12 -0.74 8.66
C TYR A 60 -8.63 -0.94 8.65
N GLN A 61 -9.39 0.05 9.09
CA GLN A 61 -10.86 -0.04 9.10
C GLN A 61 -11.41 -0.21 7.67
N THR A 62 -10.90 0.56 6.73
CA THR A 62 -11.36 0.51 5.34
C THR A 62 -11.07 -0.85 4.72
N PHE A 63 -9.84 -1.35 4.86
CA PHE A 63 -9.48 -2.65 4.31
C PHE A 63 -10.29 -3.77 4.95
N ARG A 64 -10.42 -3.73 6.28
CA ARG A 64 -11.20 -4.74 7.00
C ARG A 64 -12.64 -4.76 6.53
N ASP A 65 -13.28 -3.59 6.44
CA ASP A 65 -14.69 -3.50 6.04
C ASP A 65 -14.90 -3.95 4.59
N ARG A 66 -13.98 -3.60 3.71
CA ARG A 66 -14.08 -3.98 2.30
C ARG A 66 -13.84 -5.47 2.07
N LEU A 67 -13.06 -6.11 2.92
CA LEU A 67 -12.66 -7.50 2.74
C LEU A 67 -13.26 -8.45 3.77
N LYS A 68 -14.23 -7.98 4.54
CA LYS A 68 -14.80 -8.78 5.63
C LYS A 68 -15.49 -10.08 5.18
N ASP A 69 -15.96 -10.12 3.94
CA ASP A 69 -16.66 -11.29 3.43
C ASP A 69 -15.72 -12.30 2.76
N PHE A 70 -14.42 -12.04 2.83
CA PHE A 70 -13.40 -12.89 2.22
C PHE A 70 -12.49 -13.49 3.29
N PRO A 71 -11.86 -14.64 3.03
CA PRO A 71 -10.94 -15.26 3.99
C PRO A 71 -9.59 -14.57 4.00
N VAL A 72 -9.57 -13.26 4.20
CA VAL A 72 -8.38 -12.42 4.20
C VAL A 72 -8.26 -11.76 5.57
N ARG A 73 -7.13 -11.97 6.24
CA ARG A 73 -6.91 -11.36 7.54
C ARG A 73 -6.14 -10.05 7.40
N VAL A 74 -6.76 -8.98 7.89
CA VAL A 74 -6.18 -7.63 7.91
C VAL A 74 -5.85 -7.26 9.34
N ASP A 75 -4.66 -6.72 9.58
CA ASP A 75 -4.27 -6.24 10.89
C ASP A 75 -3.41 -4.98 10.74
N TYR A 76 -3.04 -4.35 11.85
CA TYR A 76 -2.23 -3.14 11.80
C TYR A 76 -1.22 -3.07 12.94
N LEU A 77 -0.17 -2.30 12.71
CA LEU A 77 0.86 -1.99 13.71
C LEU A 77 0.96 -0.48 13.86
N SER A 78 0.92 -0.02 15.11
CA SER A 78 1.18 1.37 15.44
C SER A 78 1.62 1.43 16.90
N ARG A 79 2.19 2.56 17.30
CA ARG A 79 2.56 2.73 18.69
C ARG A 79 1.36 2.86 19.63
N ALA A 80 0.15 2.95 19.07
CA ALA A 80 -1.08 2.96 19.89
C ALA A 80 -1.44 1.56 20.39
N ARG A 81 -0.85 0.51 19.82
CA ARG A 81 -1.12 -0.85 20.27
C ARG A 81 -0.21 -1.23 21.43
N SER A 82 -0.71 -2.09 22.31
CA SER A 82 0.08 -2.55 23.45
C SER A 82 1.25 -3.43 22.99
N ALA A 83 2.24 -3.60 23.88
CA ALA A 83 3.37 -4.49 23.58
C ALA A 83 2.90 -5.92 23.32
N LYS A 84 1.90 -6.40 24.05
CA LYS A 84 1.35 -7.74 23.86
C LYS A 84 0.69 -7.87 22.49
N GLN A 85 -0.11 -6.88 22.09
CA GLN A 85 -0.77 -6.88 20.79
C GLN A 85 0.27 -6.83 19.67
N THR A 86 1.28 -5.98 19.82
CA THR A 86 2.35 -5.85 18.83
C THR A 86 3.09 -7.17 18.65
N LYS A 87 3.42 -7.83 19.75
CA LYS A 87 4.11 -9.13 19.69
C LYS A 87 3.26 -10.17 18.95
N GLN A 88 1.97 -10.22 19.24
CA GLN A 88 1.08 -11.18 18.59
C GLN A 88 0.97 -10.91 17.09
N VAL A 89 0.87 -9.64 16.70
CA VAL A 89 0.80 -9.26 15.29
C VAL A 89 2.07 -9.67 14.57
N LEU A 90 3.24 -9.42 15.17
CA LEU A 90 4.51 -9.77 14.56
C LEU A 90 4.66 -11.29 14.39
N GLU A 91 4.22 -12.06 15.37
CA GLU A 91 4.23 -13.52 15.26
C GLU A 91 3.31 -14.01 14.14
N ASP A 92 2.10 -13.46 14.08
CA ASP A 92 1.13 -13.86 13.06
C ASP A 92 1.58 -13.44 11.66
N LEU A 93 2.30 -12.34 11.55
CA LEU A 93 2.86 -11.91 10.28
C LEU A 93 3.96 -12.86 9.81
N GLU A 94 4.86 -13.24 10.71
CA GLU A 94 5.96 -14.15 10.39
C GLU A 94 5.48 -15.55 10.01
N THR A 95 4.40 -16.01 10.62
CA THR A 95 3.86 -17.35 10.35
C THR A 95 2.88 -17.38 9.19
N GLY A 96 2.57 -16.24 8.58
CA GLY A 96 1.69 -16.19 7.42
C GLY A 96 0.21 -16.13 7.75
N LYS A 97 -0.15 -15.90 8.99
CA LYS A 97 -1.55 -15.79 9.39
C LYS A 97 -2.19 -14.45 9.02
N ILE A 98 -1.38 -13.44 8.77
CA ILE A 98 -1.86 -12.12 8.35
C ILE A 98 -1.59 -11.97 6.86
N ASP A 99 -2.63 -11.61 6.11
CA ASP A 99 -2.52 -11.39 4.67
C ASP A 99 -2.19 -9.95 4.33
N ILE A 100 -2.75 -9.00 5.08
CA ILE A 100 -2.55 -7.57 4.85
C ILE A 100 -2.22 -6.91 6.17
N ILE A 101 -1.08 -6.24 6.23
CA ILE A 101 -0.66 -5.50 7.42
C ILE A 101 -0.51 -4.03 7.09
N ILE A 102 -1.06 -3.18 7.93
CA ILE A 102 -1.02 -1.74 7.75
C ILE A 102 -0.23 -1.13 8.90
N GLY A 103 0.60 -0.16 8.63
CA GLY A 103 1.35 0.48 9.69
C GLY A 103 2.19 1.64 9.23
N THR A 104 2.87 2.23 10.21
CA THR A 104 3.79 3.33 9.97
C THR A 104 5.18 2.78 9.68
N HIS A 105 6.21 3.62 9.81
CA HIS A 105 7.60 3.21 9.57
C HIS A 105 8.03 1.99 10.39
N LYS A 106 7.28 1.62 11.43
CA LYS A 106 7.58 0.41 12.20
C LYS A 106 7.50 -0.86 11.37
N LEU A 107 6.73 -0.85 10.28
CA LEU A 107 6.60 -2.03 9.43
C LEU A 107 7.90 -2.41 8.74
N ILE A 108 8.80 -1.48 8.56
CA ILE A 108 10.08 -1.75 7.88
C ILE A 108 11.24 -1.84 8.86
N GLY A 109 10.93 -2.01 10.15
CA GLY A 109 11.96 -2.22 11.17
C GLY A 109 12.59 -3.60 11.07
N LYS A 110 13.76 -3.75 11.68
CA LYS A 110 14.51 -5.01 11.63
C LYS A 110 13.82 -6.16 12.33
N ASN A 111 12.93 -5.86 13.29
CA ASN A 111 12.22 -6.89 14.05
C ASN A 111 10.96 -7.40 13.34
N VAL A 112 10.66 -6.86 12.17
CA VAL A 112 9.50 -7.30 11.39
C VAL A 112 9.97 -8.33 10.37
N LYS A 113 9.39 -9.52 10.46
CA LYS A 113 9.73 -10.63 9.56
C LYS A 113 8.50 -11.04 8.78
N TRP A 114 8.69 -11.28 7.50
CA TRP A 114 7.62 -11.60 6.58
C TRP A 114 7.63 -13.07 6.25
N HIS A 115 6.43 -13.66 6.14
CA HIS A 115 6.31 -15.02 5.66
C HIS A 115 6.54 -15.06 4.15
N ASP A 116 5.82 -14.21 3.42
CA ASP A 116 5.96 -14.14 1.96
C ASP A 116 5.39 -12.80 1.47
N LEU A 117 6.18 -11.75 1.61
CA LEU A 117 5.75 -10.41 1.19
C LEU A 117 5.83 -10.29 -0.32
N GLY A 118 4.70 -9.98 -0.95
CA GLY A 118 4.61 -9.83 -2.40
C GLY A 118 4.21 -8.44 -2.87
N LEU A 119 3.59 -7.63 -2.02
CA LEU A 119 3.12 -6.30 -2.41
C LEU A 119 3.40 -5.29 -1.31
N LEU A 120 3.95 -4.16 -1.71
CA LEU A 120 4.17 -3.01 -0.82
C LEU A 120 3.34 -1.84 -1.34
N ILE A 121 2.45 -1.33 -0.51
CA ILE A 121 1.62 -0.18 -0.83
C ILE A 121 2.09 0.98 0.05
N ILE A 122 2.45 2.10 -0.57
CA ILE A 122 2.96 3.26 0.15
C ILE A 122 2.02 4.44 -0.09
N ASP A 123 1.50 5.00 1.00
CA ASP A 123 0.65 6.19 0.92
C ASP A 123 1.46 7.40 1.37
N GLU A 124 1.42 8.48 0.57
CA GLU A 124 2.08 9.73 0.90
C GLU A 124 3.59 9.55 1.18
N GLU A 125 4.29 8.90 0.24
CA GLU A 125 5.72 8.61 0.38
C GLU A 125 6.56 9.84 0.68
N GLN A 126 6.17 11.01 0.16
CA GLN A 126 6.90 12.25 0.37
C GLN A 126 6.96 12.70 1.82
N LYS A 127 6.07 12.17 2.68
CA LYS A 127 6.05 12.50 4.10
C LYS A 127 7.01 11.67 4.94
N PHE A 128 7.65 10.67 4.35
CA PHE A 128 8.62 9.84 5.07
C PHE A 128 10.01 10.48 5.06
N GLY A 129 10.78 10.20 6.11
CA GLY A 129 12.15 10.70 6.20
C GLY A 129 13.11 9.96 5.30
N VAL A 130 14.35 10.47 5.23
CA VAL A 130 15.37 9.93 4.33
C VAL A 130 15.70 8.47 4.65
N SER A 131 15.88 8.14 5.93
CA SER A 131 16.24 6.76 6.29
C SER A 131 15.13 5.77 5.96
N THR A 132 13.87 6.18 6.13
CA THR A 132 12.72 5.35 5.75
C THR A 132 12.69 5.14 4.24
N LYS A 133 12.92 6.19 3.47
CA LYS A 133 12.95 6.11 2.00
C LYS A 133 14.06 5.19 1.51
N GLU A 134 15.21 5.19 2.17
CA GLU A 134 16.30 4.29 1.81
C GLU A 134 15.93 2.82 2.03
N LYS A 135 15.29 2.52 3.16
CA LYS A 135 14.82 1.17 3.44
C LYS A 135 13.76 0.73 2.43
N LEU A 136 12.85 1.63 2.07
CA LEU A 136 11.83 1.37 1.06
C LEU A 136 12.45 1.06 -0.29
N ARG A 137 13.48 1.80 -0.68
CA ARG A 137 14.14 1.57 -1.96
C ARG A 137 14.69 0.15 -2.05
N LYS A 138 15.26 -0.35 -0.96
CA LYS A 138 15.76 -1.72 -0.92
C LYS A 138 14.63 -2.74 -1.04
N MET A 139 13.51 -2.50 -0.39
CA MET A 139 12.36 -3.40 -0.46
C MET A 139 11.73 -3.43 -1.85
N LYS A 140 11.68 -2.26 -2.52
CA LYS A 140 11.07 -2.14 -3.85
C LYS A 140 11.74 -3.01 -4.90
N SER A 141 13.01 -3.34 -4.72
CA SER A 141 13.72 -4.14 -5.70
C SER A 141 13.28 -5.61 -5.71
N ASN A 142 12.59 -6.05 -4.66
CA ASN A 142 12.23 -7.46 -4.49
C ASN A 142 10.73 -7.73 -4.47
N VAL A 143 9.90 -6.71 -4.35
CA VAL A 143 8.45 -6.86 -4.24
C VAL A 143 7.75 -5.86 -5.14
N ASP A 144 6.54 -6.20 -5.54
CA ASP A 144 5.70 -5.26 -6.29
C ASP A 144 5.38 -4.06 -5.39
N THR A 145 5.45 -2.86 -5.95
CA THR A 145 5.24 -1.63 -5.19
C THR A 145 4.18 -0.77 -5.86
N LEU A 146 3.23 -0.32 -5.05
CA LEU A 146 2.19 0.60 -5.46
C LEU A 146 2.28 1.83 -4.57
N THR A 147 2.64 2.97 -5.14
CA THR A 147 2.74 4.22 -4.40
C THR A 147 1.52 5.08 -4.72
N MET A 148 0.87 5.60 -3.68
CA MET A 148 -0.29 6.47 -3.84
C MET A 148 0.05 7.86 -3.37
N SER A 149 -0.46 8.87 -4.07
CA SER A 149 -0.28 10.26 -3.66
C SER A 149 -1.50 11.08 -4.02
N ALA A 150 -1.90 11.95 -3.11
CA ALA A 150 -2.96 12.93 -3.35
C ALA A 150 -2.41 14.23 -3.94
N THR A 151 -1.09 14.40 -3.94
CA THR A 151 -0.47 15.63 -4.39
C THR A 151 -0.54 15.75 -5.90
N PRO A 152 -1.10 16.85 -6.45
CA PRO A 152 -1.11 17.04 -7.89
C PRO A 152 0.31 17.13 -8.45
N ILE A 153 0.55 16.46 -9.56
CA ILE A 153 1.86 16.49 -10.21
C ILE A 153 1.76 17.32 -11.48
N PRO A 154 2.61 18.35 -11.64
CA PRO A 154 2.62 19.14 -12.88
C PRO A 154 2.87 18.25 -14.09
N ARG A 155 2.29 18.63 -15.23
CA ARG A 155 2.39 17.82 -16.45
C ARG A 155 3.84 17.52 -16.84
N THR A 156 4.72 18.51 -16.75
CA THR A 156 6.13 18.33 -17.09
C THR A 156 6.79 17.27 -16.21
N LEU A 157 6.47 17.29 -14.92
CA LEU A 157 7.01 16.31 -14.00
C LEU A 157 6.41 14.92 -14.24
N GLN A 158 5.14 14.86 -14.67
CA GLN A 158 4.52 13.58 -15.02
C GLN A 158 5.29 12.89 -16.14
N PHE A 159 5.66 13.62 -17.19
CA PHE A 159 6.45 13.05 -18.27
C PHE A 159 7.80 12.54 -17.79
N SER A 160 8.44 13.29 -16.91
CA SER A 160 9.73 12.89 -16.35
C SER A 160 9.60 11.61 -15.52
N LEU A 161 8.55 11.51 -14.69
CA LEU A 161 8.34 10.34 -13.84
C LEU A 161 7.93 9.10 -14.64
N MET A 162 7.23 9.27 -15.75
CA MET A 162 6.82 8.14 -16.58
C MET A 162 8.02 7.43 -17.21
N GLY A 163 9.15 8.11 -17.34
CA GLY A 163 10.38 7.47 -17.79
C GLY A 163 11.11 6.72 -16.70
N ALA A 164 10.86 7.06 -15.42
CA ALA A 164 11.54 6.46 -14.28
C ALA A 164 10.71 5.38 -13.59
N ARG A 165 9.40 5.51 -13.61
CA ARG A 165 8.47 4.52 -13.06
C ARG A 165 7.15 4.60 -13.79
N ASP A 166 6.42 3.50 -13.75
CA ASP A 166 5.09 3.47 -14.33
C ASP A 166 4.14 4.35 -13.52
N MET A 167 3.22 5.01 -14.21
CA MET A 167 2.32 5.94 -13.55
C MET A 167 0.89 5.75 -14.05
N SER A 168 -0.05 5.78 -13.12
CA SER A 168 -1.47 5.84 -13.39
C SER A 168 -2.04 7.06 -12.70
N ILE A 169 -2.80 7.86 -13.45
CA ILE A 169 -3.40 9.08 -12.91
C ILE A 169 -4.90 8.91 -12.84
N MET A 170 -5.44 9.14 -11.65
CA MET A 170 -6.88 9.07 -11.43
C MET A 170 -7.47 10.47 -11.55
N ARG A 171 -8.20 10.71 -12.63
CA ARG A 171 -8.78 12.03 -12.90
C ARG A 171 -10.26 12.12 -12.58
N THR A 172 -10.90 10.99 -12.38
CA THR A 172 -12.32 10.97 -12.09
C THR A 172 -12.56 11.43 -10.66
N PRO A 173 -13.33 12.51 -10.46
CA PRO A 173 -13.63 12.92 -9.09
C PRO A 173 -14.52 11.90 -8.41
N PRO A 174 -14.57 11.90 -7.07
CA PRO A 174 -15.48 11.01 -6.36
C PRO A 174 -16.92 11.24 -6.82
N PRO A 175 -17.77 10.21 -6.79
CA PRO A 175 -19.14 10.33 -7.31
C PRO A 175 -19.96 11.46 -6.70
N ASN A 176 -19.68 11.81 -5.45
CA ASN A 176 -20.40 12.90 -4.78
C ASN A 176 -19.90 14.27 -5.15
N ARG A 177 -18.96 14.38 -6.09
CA ARG A 177 -18.37 15.65 -6.52
C ARG A 177 -18.62 15.90 -8.00
N TYR A 178 -19.79 15.47 -8.44
CA TYR A 178 -20.08 15.77 -9.79
C TYR A 178 -20.04 17.23 -10.01
N PRO A 179 -19.55 17.52 -11.12
CA PRO A 179 -19.75 18.85 -11.50
C PRO A 179 -21.14 19.02 -11.73
N ILE A 180 -21.40 19.52 -11.22
CA ILE A 180 -22.28 19.63 -11.51
C ILE A 180 -22.47 20.37 -12.70
#